data_ebc97e310575a5f13d2373836fbe3f56
#
_entry.id   ebc97e310575a5f13d2373836fbe3f56
#
_cell.length_a   1.000
_cell.length_b   1.000
_cell.length_c   1.000
_cell.angle_alpha   90.00
_cell.angle_beta   90.00
_cell.angle_gamma   90.00
#
_symmetry.space_group_name_H-M   'P 1'
#
loop_
_entity.id
_entity.type
_entity.pdbx_description
1 polymer ?
#
loop_
_entity_poly.entity_id
_entity_poly.type
_entity_poly.pdbx_seq_one_letter_code
_entity_poly.pdbx_strand_id
1 'polypeptide(L)'
;LMMNLASSLILNKKIKTTDAKAKELRRFIEPLITFARKGDLHSRRQVLKKIPKKEIVRELFEKIGPMFENRNGGYTRLIKLGFRENDCAPISIIELVDFQDGSDVKSNKAKN
;
A
#
# COMPACT_ATOMS: atom_id res chain seq x y z
N LEU A 1 9.55 11.26 4.87
CA LEU A 1 8.34 11.45 4.05
C LEU A 1 7.77 10.14 3.53
N MET A 2 8.60 9.28 2.93
CA MET A 2 8.12 7.99 2.44
C MET A 2 7.58 7.12 3.55
N MET A 3 8.22 7.15 4.72
CA MET A 3 7.74 6.40 5.87
C MET A 3 6.32 6.80 6.24
N ASN A 4 6.04 8.10 6.24
CA ASN A 4 4.71 8.59 6.60
C ASN A 4 3.68 8.21 5.54
N LEU A 5 4.03 8.31 4.27
CA LEU A 5 3.14 7.91 3.19
C LEU A 5 2.84 6.42 3.24
N ALA A 6 3.88 5.62 3.50
CA ALA A 6 3.70 4.17 3.60
C ALA A 6 2.80 3.82 4.78
N SER A 7 2.99 4.50 5.92
CA SER A 7 2.14 4.26 7.08
C SER A 7 0.67 4.56 6.76
N SER A 8 0.43 5.68 6.09
CA SER A 8 -0.93 6.04 5.69
C SER A 8 -1.54 5.01 4.75
N LEU A 9 -0.74 4.53 3.80
CA LEU A 9 -1.23 3.52 2.86
C LEU A 9 -1.58 2.22 3.58
N ILE A 10 -0.74 1.82 4.52
CA ILE A 10 -0.99 0.58 5.28
C ILE A 10 -2.28 0.71 6.08
N LEU A 11 -2.50 1.84 6.71
CA LEU A 11 -3.68 2.04 7.56
C LEU A 11 -4.96 2.25 6.75
N ASN A 12 -4.87 3.02 5.69
CA ASN A 12 -6.07 3.43 4.94
C ASN A 12 -6.30 2.61 3.68
N LYS A 13 -5.34 1.80 3.28
CA LYS A 13 -5.38 0.91 2.11
C LYS A 13 -5.31 1.65 0.78
N LYS A 14 -5.49 2.96 0.77
CA LYS A 14 -5.28 3.79 -0.40
C LYS A 14 -5.02 5.22 0.03
N ILE A 15 -4.22 5.95 -0.74
CA ILE A 15 -3.99 7.36 -0.51
C ILE A 15 -3.89 8.09 -1.84
N LYS A 16 -4.16 9.40 -1.79
CA LYS A 16 -4.04 10.26 -2.94
C LYS A 16 -2.80 11.14 -2.78
N THR A 17 -1.97 11.21 -3.81
CA THR A 17 -0.76 12.02 -3.75
C THR A 17 -0.33 12.33 -5.18
N THR A 18 0.78 13.06 -5.36
CA THR A 18 1.27 13.31 -6.71
C THR A 18 1.75 12.01 -7.35
N ASP A 19 1.68 11.96 -8.67
CA ASP A 19 2.06 10.76 -9.40
C ASP A 19 3.51 10.36 -9.10
N ALA A 20 4.42 11.32 -9.02
CA ALA A 20 5.83 11.05 -8.72
C ALA A 20 5.99 10.40 -7.35
N LYS A 21 5.31 10.94 -6.33
CA LYS A 21 5.39 10.38 -4.98
C LYS A 21 4.72 9.01 -4.91
N ALA A 22 3.64 8.81 -5.65
CA ALA A 22 2.97 7.52 -5.68
C ALA A 22 3.88 6.44 -6.27
N LYS A 23 4.61 6.75 -7.33
CA LYS A 23 5.54 5.79 -7.92
C LYS A 23 6.70 5.47 -6.98
N GLU A 24 7.20 6.48 -6.30
CA GLU A 24 8.28 6.29 -5.35
C GLU A 24 7.80 5.48 -4.15
N LEU A 25 6.60 5.75 -3.68
CA LEU A 25 6.01 5.00 -2.58
C LEU A 25 5.83 3.53 -2.96
N ARG A 26 5.43 3.27 -4.19
CA ARG A 26 5.28 1.90 -4.67
C ARG A 26 6.59 1.13 -4.53
N ARG A 27 7.70 1.74 -4.95
CA ARG A 27 9.01 1.09 -4.81
C ARG A 27 9.39 0.86 -3.36
N PHE A 28 8.97 1.76 -2.48
CA PHE A 28 9.27 1.66 -1.06
C PHE A 28 8.45 0.56 -0.40
N ILE A 29 7.16 0.45 -0.73
CA ILE A 29 6.26 -0.44 -0.01
C ILE A 29 6.26 -1.87 -0.52
N GLU A 30 6.55 -2.08 -1.81
CA GLU A 30 6.49 -3.43 -2.37
C GLU A 30 7.39 -4.42 -1.64
N PRO A 31 8.68 -4.10 -1.36
CA PRO A 31 9.52 -5.03 -0.60
C PRO A 31 8.98 -5.27 0.80
N LEU A 32 8.38 -4.25 1.42
CA LEU A 32 7.84 -4.40 2.77
C LEU A 32 6.70 -5.40 2.81
N ILE A 33 5.84 -5.36 1.79
CA ILE A 33 4.74 -6.32 1.70
C ILE A 33 5.28 -7.73 1.46
N THR A 34 6.34 -7.85 0.67
CA THR A 34 6.98 -9.14 0.46
C THR A 34 7.49 -9.71 1.79
N PHE A 35 8.12 -8.88 2.62
CA PHE A 35 8.54 -9.32 3.95
C PHE A 35 7.34 -9.74 4.80
N ALA A 36 6.25 -8.99 4.71
CA ALA A 36 5.05 -9.31 5.49
C ALA A 36 4.45 -10.65 5.08
N ARG A 37 4.54 -10.98 3.80
CA ARG A 37 4.08 -12.29 3.32
C ARG A 37 4.87 -13.43 3.95
N LYS A 38 6.18 -13.25 4.10
CA LYS A 38 7.01 -14.26 4.76
C LYS A 38 6.66 -14.40 6.23
N GLY A 39 6.42 -13.27 6.89
CA GLY A 39 5.89 -13.26 8.25
C GLY A 39 6.84 -13.73 9.34
N ASP A 40 8.13 -13.95 9.05
CA ASP A 40 9.07 -14.42 10.07
C ASP A 40 9.68 -13.23 10.83
N LEU A 41 10.42 -13.56 11.89
CA LEU A 41 10.99 -12.55 12.76
C LEU A 41 12.02 -11.69 12.02
N HIS A 42 12.82 -12.32 11.18
CA HIS A 42 13.82 -11.59 10.40
C HIS A 42 13.17 -10.55 9.50
N SER A 43 12.10 -10.94 8.81
CA SER A 43 11.37 -10.03 7.94
C SER A 43 10.76 -8.88 8.73
N ARG A 44 10.20 -9.18 9.90
CA ARG A 44 9.60 -8.14 10.75
C ARG A 44 10.67 -7.12 11.18
N ARG A 45 11.86 -7.59 11.49
CA ARG A 45 12.95 -6.69 11.87
C ARG A 45 13.38 -5.81 10.70
N GLN A 46 13.37 -6.35 9.48
CA GLN A 46 13.72 -5.55 8.31
C GLN A 46 12.71 -4.44 8.07
N VAL A 47 11.41 -4.74 8.25
CA VAL A 47 10.37 -3.74 8.09
C VAL A 47 10.48 -2.66 9.17
N LEU A 48 10.77 -3.07 10.41
CA LEU A 48 10.91 -2.11 11.51
C LEU A 48 12.03 -1.11 11.26
N LYS A 49 13.08 -1.51 10.54
CA LYS A 49 14.15 -0.58 10.19
C LYS A 49 13.65 0.52 9.27
N LYS A 50 12.67 0.23 8.42
CA LYS A 50 12.12 1.20 7.48
C LYS A 50 10.97 1.99 8.09
N ILE A 51 10.14 1.34 8.89
CA ILE A 51 9.00 1.96 9.55
C ILE A 51 9.10 1.61 11.04
N PRO A 52 9.76 2.44 11.85
CA PRO A 52 9.93 2.12 13.27
C PRO A 52 8.68 2.46 14.09
N LYS A 53 7.55 1.96 13.69
CA LYS A 53 6.27 2.13 14.36
C LYS A 53 5.62 0.78 14.52
N LYS A 54 5.57 0.29 15.74
CA LYS A 54 5.12 -1.07 16.01
C LYS A 54 3.68 -1.34 15.55
N GLU A 55 2.79 -0.37 15.73
CA GLU A 55 1.39 -0.55 15.33
C GLU A 55 1.26 -0.73 13.82
N ILE A 56 2.05 0.04 13.06
CA ILE A 56 2.02 -0.04 11.61
C ILE A 56 2.56 -1.38 11.13
N VAL A 57 3.66 -1.82 11.74
CA VAL A 57 4.26 -3.11 11.38
C VAL A 57 3.31 -4.24 11.72
N ARG A 58 2.63 -4.14 12.88
CA ARG A 58 1.64 -5.14 13.27
C ARG A 58 0.52 -5.23 12.24
N GLU A 59 -0.01 -4.09 11.83
CA GLU A 59 -1.07 -4.04 10.82
C GLU A 59 -0.60 -4.70 9.53
N LEU A 60 0.63 -4.38 9.11
CA LEU A 60 1.19 -4.91 7.90
C LEU A 60 1.30 -6.44 7.96
N PHE A 61 1.83 -6.97 9.05
CA PHE A 61 2.07 -8.40 9.17
C PHE A 61 0.81 -9.21 9.50
N GLU A 62 -0.13 -8.62 10.24
CA GLU A 62 -1.32 -9.36 10.65
C GLU A 62 -2.44 -9.30 9.62
N LYS A 63 -2.54 -8.21 8.87
CA LYS A 63 -3.66 -8.03 7.94
C LYS A 63 -3.23 -8.01 6.49
N ILE A 64 -2.21 -7.24 6.17
CA ILE A 64 -1.83 -7.05 4.78
C ILE A 64 -1.03 -8.24 4.24
N GLY A 65 -0.10 -8.77 5.04
CA GLY A 65 0.66 -9.94 4.62
C GLY A 65 -0.21 -11.10 4.20
N PRO A 66 -1.14 -11.54 5.07
CA PRO A 66 -2.05 -12.62 4.70
C PRO A 66 -2.94 -12.31 3.51
N MET A 67 -3.30 -11.04 3.33
CA MET A 67 -4.10 -10.61 2.20
C MET A 67 -3.43 -10.95 0.86
N PHE A 68 -2.09 -10.86 0.82
CA PHE A 68 -1.33 -11.10 -0.39
C PHE A 68 -0.60 -12.44 -0.39
N GLU A 69 -1.04 -13.36 0.43
CA GLU A 69 -0.35 -14.64 0.60
C GLU A 69 -0.11 -15.37 -0.72
N ASN A 70 -1.05 -15.29 -1.65
CA ASN A 70 -0.98 -15.99 -2.91
C ASN A 70 -0.53 -15.11 -4.06
N ARG A 71 0.06 -13.96 -3.76
CA ARG A 71 0.44 -13.01 -4.80
C ARG A 71 1.94 -12.71 -4.73
N ASN A 72 2.63 -12.83 -5.85
CA ASN A 72 4.08 -12.64 -5.92
C ASN A 72 4.41 -11.29 -6.54
N GLY A 73 4.23 -10.22 -5.79
CA GLY A 73 4.51 -8.89 -6.29
C GLY A 73 3.29 -8.23 -6.89
N GLY A 74 3.44 -7.00 -7.34
CA GLY A 74 2.33 -6.25 -7.89
C GLY A 74 1.23 -6.02 -6.87
N TYR A 75 1.61 -5.64 -5.66
CA TYR A 75 0.66 -5.48 -4.56
C TYR A 75 -0.11 -4.18 -4.61
N THR A 76 0.34 -3.22 -5.39
CA THR A 76 -0.28 -1.90 -5.44
C THR A 76 -0.71 -1.56 -6.85
N ARG A 77 -1.65 -0.63 -6.94
CA ARG A 77 -2.16 -0.15 -8.21
C ARG A 77 -2.20 1.36 -8.18
N LEU A 78 -1.81 1.99 -9.29
CA LEU A 78 -1.87 3.44 -9.44
C LEU A 78 -3.04 3.80 -10.33
N ILE A 79 -3.87 4.74 -9.87
CA ILE A 79 -4.99 5.24 -10.64
C ILE A 79 -4.77 6.72 -10.87
N LYS A 80 -4.63 7.13 -12.12
CA LYS A 80 -4.39 8.52 -12.45
C LYS A 80 -5.68 9.32 -12.38
N LEU A 81 -5.63 10.45 -11.70
CA LEU A 81 -6.82 11.29 -11.51
C LEU A 81 -6.82 12.55 -12.35
N GLY A 82 -5.67 12.94 -12.91
CA GLY A 82 -5.58 14.19 -13.66
C GLY A 82 -4.58 15.11 -13.01
N PHE A 83 -4.88 16.39 -12.99
CA PHE A 83 -3.92 17.40 -12.55
C PHE A 83 -4.48 18.21 -11.40
N ARG A 84 -3.58 18.62 -10.53
CA ARG A 84 -3.92 19.49 -9.40
C ARG A 84 -4.17 20.91 -9.94
N GLU A 85 -5.17 21.57 -9.37
CA GLU A 85 -5.59 22.87 -9.90
C GLU A 85 -4.52 23.95 -9.78
N ASN A 86 -3.83 23.97 -8.65
CA ASN A 86 -2.92 25.06 -8.33
C ASN A 86 -1.65 25.07 -9.20
N ASP A 87 -1.05 23.90 -9.39
CA ASP A 87 0.25 23.82 -10.04
C ASP A 87 0.31 22.80 -11.16
N CYS A 88 -0.83 22.26 -11.54
CA CYS A 88 -0.95 21.29 -12.63
C CYS A 88 -0.09 20.04 -12.42
N ALA A 89 0.25 19.72 -11.16
CA ALA A 89 0.98 18.48 -10.89
C ALA A 89 0.06 17.29 -11.11
N PRO A 90 0.54 16.23 -11.78
CA PRO A 90 -0.30 15.03 -11.94
C PRO A 90 -0.56 14.37 -10.59
N ILE A 91 -1.79 13.95 -10.38
CA ILE A 91 -2.27 13.36 -9.15
C ILE A 91 -2.68 11.92 -9.40
N SER A 92 -2.34 11.03 -8.48
CA SER A 92 -2.72 9.62 -8.56
C SER A 92 -3.18 9.11 -7.22
N ILE A 93 -3.97 8.05 -7.26
CA ILE A 93 -4.27 7.26 -6.07
C ILE A 93 -3.43 5.99 -6.16
N ILE A 94 -2.73 5.67 -5.06
CA ILE A 94 -2.06 4.38 -4.94
C ILE A 94 -2.88 3.56 -3.94
N GLU A 95 -3.20 2.31 -4.30
CA GLU A 95 -4.03 1.47 -3.45
C GLU A 95 -3.51 0.03 -3.47
N LEU A 96 -3.87 -0.72 -2.43
CA LEU A 96 -3.53 -2.14 -2.33
C LEU A 96 -4.54 -2.94 -3.15
N VAL A 97 -4.05 -3.71 -4.12
CA VAL A 97 -4.93 -4.30 -5.14
C VAL A 97 -5.90 -5.34 -4.62
N ASP A 98 -5.50 -6.10 -3.59
CA ASP A 98 -6.38 -7.14 -3.07
C ASP A 98 -7.21 -6.68 -1.88
N PHE A 99 -7.25 -5.39 -1.64
CA PHE A 99 -8.09 -4.88 -0.58
C PHE A 99 -9.54 -4.95 -1.03
N GLN A 100 -10.26 -5.79 -0.42
CA GLN A 100 -11.66 -5.95 -0.74
C GLN A 100 -12.47 -5.45 0.40
N ASP A 101 -13.37 -4.86 0.05
CA ASP A 101 -14.24 -4.56 0.99
C ASP A 101 -15.32 -5.47 1.01
N GLY A 102 -14.91 -5.78 0.81
CA GLY A 102 -15.60 -6.66 0.59
C GLY A 102 -16.05 -6.45 -0.54
N SER A 103 -15.33 -5.92 -0.90
CA SER A 103 -15.58 -5.95 -1.51
C SER A 103 -15.75 -5.90 -2.24
N ASP A 104 -15.70 -5.67 -2.63
CA ASP A 104 -15.81 -5.61 -3.28
C ASP A 104 -16.00 -5.93 -3.92
N VAL A 105 -16.03 -5.90 -4.19
CA VAL A 105 -16.31 -6.21 -4.68
C VAL A 105 -16.78 -6.40 -5.12
N LYS A 106 -16.87 -6.36 -5.41
CA LYS A 106 -17.41 -6.43 -5.70
C LYS A 106 -17.81 -6.30 -6.17
N SER A 107 -17.77 -6.02 -6.43
CA SER A 107 -18.25 -5.75 -6.62
C SER A 107 -18.40 -5.56 -7.03
N ASN A 108 -18.43 -5.25 -7.43
CA ASN A 108 -18.70 -4.95 -7.59
C ASN A 108 -18.81 -4.99 -8.05
N LYS A 109 -18.99 -4.96 -8.21
CA LYS A 109 -19.35 -4.87 -8.34
C LYS A 109 -19.75 -4.84 -8.59
N ALA A 110 -19.89 -4.77 -8.76
CA ALA A 110 -20.38 -4.65 -8.72
C ALA A 110 -20.76 -4.48 -8.88
N LYS A 111 -20.89 -4.18 -9.09
CA LYS A 111 -21.21 -3.85 -8.97
C LYS A 111 -21.38 -3.86 -9.18
N ASN A 112 -21.42 -3.79 -9.50
CA ASN A 112 -21.57 -3.71 -9.38
C ASN A 112 -21.71 -3.72 -9.39
#